data_57528ea2a30087c231be2e513e7986f4
#
_entry.id   57528ea2a30087c231be2e513e7986f4
#
_cell.length_a   1.000
_cell.length_b   1.000
_cell.length_c   1.000
_cell.angle_alpha   90.00
_cell.angle_beta   90.00
_cell.angle_gamma   90.00
#
_symmetry.space_group_name_H-M   'P 1'
#
loop_
_entity.id
_entity.type
_entity.pdbx_description
1 polymer ?
#
loop_
_entity_poly.entity_id
_entity_poly.type
_entity_poly.pdbx_seq_one_letter_code
_entity_poly.pdbx_strand_id
1 'polypeptide(L)'
;MAARNWAGPWQHVPAGKPALARDWAKALAPFAAPGAGPPEVQLHLRRHLETLHDAVLAEPPDATAAAGVGAALVEHGLVDADAIAVSIAVLGDRLLADLGLDESTFRPALHALLGAVAAGYARALAAR
;
A
#
# COMPACT_ATOMS: atom_id res chain seq x y z
N MET A 1 -14.40 22.88 25.12
CA MET A 1 -13.85 22.46 24.92
C MET A 1 -13.68 21.81 23.98
N ALA A 2 -13.21 21.82 23.74
CA ALA A 2 -12.80 21.10 22.75
C ALA A 2 -13.22 19.72 22.81
N ALA A 3 -13.61 19.34 23.93
CA ALA A 3 -13.84 17.97 24.12
C ALA A 3 -14.85 17.40 23.19
N ARG A 4 -15.94 18.08 22.97
CA ARG A 4 -16.93 17.48 22.19
C ARG A 4 -16.68 17.54 20.80
N ASN A 5 -16.02 18.51 20.41
CA ASN A 5 -15.74 18.59 19.08
C ASN A 5 -14.95 17.49 18.62
N TRP A 6 -14.21 16.89 19.49
CA TRP A 6 -13.26 15.99 19.03
C TRP A 6 -13.79 14.62 18.78
N ALA A 7 -15.04 14.40 19.02
CA ALA A 7 -15.62 13.18 18.53
C ALA A 7 -15.49 13.12 17.01
N GLY A 8 -15.79 14.21 16.32
CA GLY A 8 -15.63 14.26 14.89
C GLY A 8 -14.20 14.15 14.40
N PRO A 9 -13.29 14.96 14.97
CA PRO A 9 -11.88 14.82 14.59
C PRO A 9 -11.30 13.46 14.84
N TRP A 10 -11.70 12.84 15.94
CA TRP A 10 -11.20 11.52 16.24
C TRP A 10 -11.55 10.50 15.20
N GLN A 11 -12.70 10.64 14.57
CA GLN A 11 -13.15 9.73 13.54
C GLN A 11 -12.34 9.88 12.26
N HIS A 12 -11.66 11.01 12.10
CA HIS A 12 -10.89 11.29 10.90
C HIS A 12 -9.39 11.25 11.11
N VAL A 13 -8.96 10.83 12.28
CA VAL A 13 -7.52 10.68 12.52
C VAL A 13 -7.00 9.54 11.66
N PRO A 14 -5.96 9.77 10.86
CA PRO A 14 -5.39 8.71 10.02
C PRO A 14 -4.93 7.53 10.85
N ALA A 15 -5.22 6.33 10.38
CA ALA A 15 -4.78 5.12 11.06
C ALA A 15 -3.27 4.97 11.03
N GLY A 16 -2.64 5.53 10.00
CA GLY A 16 -1.19 5.49 9.86
C GLY A 16 -0.66 4.22 9.22
N LYS A 17 0.62 4.24 8.92
CA LYS A 17 1.27 3.15 8.21
C LYS A 17 1.27 1.83 8.96
N PRO A 18 1.49 1.78 10.30
CA PRO A 18 1.47 0.50 10.99
C PRO A 18 0.13 -0.22 10.89
N ALA A 19 -0.98 0.50 11.04
CA ALA A 19 -2.30 -0.10 10.94
C ALA A 19 -2.59 -0.54 9.51
N LEU A 20 -2.24 0.28 8.52
CA LEU A 20 -2.43 -0.06 7.12
C LEU A 20 -1.60 -1.29 6.74
N ALA A 21 -0.34 -1.36 7.17
CA ALA A 21 0.52 -2.51 6.91
C ALA A 21 -0.06 -3.78 7.52
N ARG A 22 -0.59 -3.70 8.74
CA ARG A 22 -1.22 -4.83 9.40
C ARG A 22 -2.42 -5.34 8.61
N ASP A 23 -3.28 -4.43 8.18
CA ASP A 23 -4.50 -4.82 7.46
C ASP A 23 -4.19 -5.32 6.05
N TRP A 24 -3.19 -4.74 5.41
CA TRP A 24 -2.71 -5.23 4.13
C TRP A 24 -2.13 -6.64 4.27
N ALA A 25 -1.34 -6.89 5.31
CA ALA A 25 -0.79 -8.22 5.59
C ALA A 25 -1.90 -9.24 5.83
N LYS A 26 -2.96 -8.86 6.55
CA LYS A 26 -4.11 -9.75 6.76
C LYS A 26 -4.78 -10.09 5.44
N ALA A 27 -4.94 -9.11 4.57
CA ALA A 27 -5.56 -9.33 3.26
C ALA A 27 -4.71 -10.25 2.38
N LEU A 28 -3.39 -10.21 2.53
CA LEU A 28 -2.47 -11.04 1.76
C LEU A 28 -2.25 -12.43 2.37
N ALA A 29 -2.65 -12.66 3.61
CA ALA A 29 -2.37 -13.92 4.30
C ALA A 29 -2.77 -15.17 3.52
N PRO A 30 -3.92 -15.22 2.83
CA PRO A 30 -4.28 -16.40 2.05
C PRO A 30 -3.33 -16.72 0.91
N PHE A 31 -2.53 -15.74 0.47
CA PHE A 31 -1.64 -15.88 -0.68
C PHE A 31 -0.18 -15.98 -0.27
N ALA A 32 0.12 -15.89 1.02
CA ALA A 32 1.50 -15.92 1.50
C ALA A 32 2.09 -17.31 1.36
N ALA A 33 3.38 -17.34 1.05
CA ALA A 33 4.10 -18.61 0.96
C ALA A 33 4.15 -19.29 2.32
N PRO A 34 4.10 -20.63 2.36
CA PRO A 34 4.27 -21.35 3.61
C PRO A 34 5.60 -20.98 4.28
N GLY A 35 5.55 -20.71 5.57
CA GLY A 35 6.76 -20.35 6.32
C GLY A 35 7.05 -18.86 6.40
N ALA A 36 6.38 -18.03 5.60
CA ALA A 36 6.51 -16.59 5.76
C ALA A 36 5.64 -16.16 6.93
N GLY A 37 6.26 -15.76 8.02
CA GLY A 37 5.53 -15.34 9.22
C GLY A 37 4.86 -13.99 9.02
N PRO A 38 3.64 -13.80 9.58
CA PRO A 38 2.96 -12.53 9.47
C PRO A 38 3.78 -11.30 9.89
N PRO A 39 4.61 -11.35 10.97
CA PRO A 39 5.41 -10.20 11.35
C PRO A 39 6.44 -9.79 10.29
N GLU A 40 7.03 -10.76 9.59
CA GLU A 40 8.00 -10.46 8.54
C GLU A 40 7.35 -9.81 7.34
N VAL A 41 6.21 -10.35 6.92
CA VAL A 41 5.44 -9.79 5.81
C VAL A 41 5.02 -8.36 6.17
N GLN A 42 4.51 -8.16 7.39
CA GLN A 42 4.08 -6.85 7.83
C GLN A 42 5.22 -5.83 7.82
N LEU A 43 6.43 -6.24 8.21
CA LEU A 43 7.59 -5.36 8.18
C LEU A 43 7.94 -4.95 6.75
N HIS A 44 7.92 -5.88 5.81
CA HIS A 44 8.14 -5.55 4.41
C HIS A 44 7.09 -4.58 3.87
N LEU A 45 5.83 -4.81 4.22
CA LEU A 45 4.75 -3.94 3.77
C LEU A 45 4.87 -2.54 4.36
N ARG A 46 5.34 -2.39 5.61
CA ARG A 46 5.59 -1.08 6.17
C ARG A 46 6.64 -0.33 5.38
N ARG A 47 7.70 -1.00 4.95
CA ARG A 47 8.73 -0.38 4.12
C ARG A 47 8.17 0.04 2.76
N HIS A 48 7.33 -0.79 2.20
CA HIS A 48 6.68 -0.46 0.93
C HIS A 48 5.74 0.73 1.07
N LEU A 49 5.07 0.87 2.21
CA LEU A 49 4.24 2.06 2.46
C LEU A 49 5.08 3.32 2.58
N GLU A 50 6.29 3.26 3.15
CA GLU A 50 7.19 4.40 3.16
C GLU A 50 7.59 4.78 1.73
N THR A 51 7.91 3.79 0.91
CA THR A 51 8.25 4.02 -0.49
C THR A 51 7.09 4.67 -1.25
N LEU A 52 5.87 4.16 -1.06
CA LEU A 52 4.69 4.69 -1.73
C LEU A 52 4.34 6.10 -1.23
N HIS A 53 4.53 6.36 0.06
CA HIS A 53 4.31 7.69 0.62
C HIS A 53 5.22 8.71 -0.06
N ASP A 54 6.51 8.42 -0.13
CA ASP A 54 7.47 9.30 -0.79
C ASP A 54 7.14 9.44 -2.27
N ALA A 55 6.73 8.36 -2.91
CA ALA A 55 6.42 8.36 -4.35
C ALA A 55 5.19 9.21 -4.69
N VAL A 56 4.17 9.19 -3.82
CA VAL A 56 2.95 9.97 -4.09
C VAL A 56 3.19 11.46 -3.88
N LEU A 57 4.14 11.82 -3.03
CA LEU A 57 4.48 13.21 -2.78
C LEU A 57 5.50 13.77 -3.77
N ALA A 58 6.14 12.92 -4.56
CA ALA A 58 7.13 13.36 -5.54
C ALA A 58 6.46 14.10 -6.70
N GLU A 59 7.17 15.04 -7.30
CA GLU A 59 6.70 15.83 -8.44
C GLU A 59 7.61 15.60 -9.65
N PRO A 60 7.15 14.84 -10.67
CA PRO A 60 5.90 14.08 -10.74
C PRO A 60 5.95 12.82 -9.85
N PRO A 61 4.83 12.15 -9.63
CA PRO A 61 4.81 10.93 -8.81
C PRO A 61 5.82 9.91 -9.32
N ASP A 62 6.50 9.24 -8.37
CA ASP A 62 7.60 8.33 -8.72
C ASP A 62 7.08 6.95 -9.10
N ALA A 63 6.75 6.79 -10.37
CA ALA A 63 6.23 5.52 -10.88
C ALA A 63 7.27 4.39 -10.81
N THR A 64 8.55 4.72 -10.94
CA THR A 64 9.62 3.72 -10.88
C THR A 64 9.68 3.08 -9.49
N ALA A 65 9.61 3.92 -8.44
CA ALA A 65 9.59 3.41 -7.08
C ALA A 65 8.36 2.54 -6.83
N ALA A 66 7.20 2.96 -7.32
CA ALA A 66 5.97 2.19 -7.17
C ALA A 66 6.04 0.86 -7.90
N ALA A 67 6.61 0.83 -9.11
CA ALA A 67 6.82 -0.42 -9.84
C ALA A 67 7.73 -1.37 -9.05
N GLY A 68 8.73 -0.83 -8.36
CA GLY A 68 9.60 -1.61 -7.48
C GLY A 68 8.86 -2.28 -6.34
N VAL A 69 7.83 -1.63 -5.80
CA VAL A 69 6.98 -2.24 -4.77
C VAL A 69 6.24 -3.45 -5.36
N GLY A 70 5.68 -3.31 -6.55
CA GLY A 70 5.01 -4.44 -7.22
C GLY A 70 5.94 -5.61 -7.46
N ALA A 71 7.16 -5.34 -7.93
CA ALA A 71 8.16 -6.38 -8.14
C ALA A 71 8.56 -7.06 -6.83
N ALA A 72 8.67 -6.28 -5.75
CA ALA A 72 9.02 -6.83 -4.44
C ALA A 72 7.98 -7.81 -3.91
N LEU A 73 6.70 -7.58 -4.21
CA LEU A 73 5.66 -8.53 -3.79
C LEU A 73 5.90 -9.90 -4.42
N VAL A 74 6.32 -9.96 -5.68
CA VAL A 74 6.68 -11.21 -6.33
C VAL A 74 7.88 -11.86 -5.64
N GLU A 75 8.88 -11.06 -5.29
CA GLU A 75 10.08 -11.55 -4.60
C GLU A 75 9.76 -12.11 -3.22
N HIS A 76 8.73 -11.59 -2.57
CA HIS A 76 8.26 -12.12 -1.28
C HIS A 76 7.39 -13.37 -1.43
N GLY A 77 7.23 -13.89 -2.64
CA GLY A 77 6.46 -15.09 -2.87
C GLY A 77 4.97 -14.88 -3.09
N LEU A 78 4.53 -13.64 -3.21
CA LEU A 78 3.12 -13.32 -3.43
C LEU A 78 2.81 -13.35 -4.93
N VAL A 79 2.79 -14.54 -5.48
CA VAL A 79 2.73 -14.74 -6.94
C VAL A 79 1.33 -15.06 -7.47
N ASP A 80 0.33 -15.12 -6.60
CA ASP A 80 -1.05 -15.32 -7.02
C ASP A 80 -1.61 -13.99 -7.55
N ALA A 81 -2.28 -14.04 -8.69
CA ALA A 81 -2.86 -12.83 -9.28
C ALA A 81 -3.83 -12.12 -8.34
N ASP A 82 -4.50 -12.88 -7.46
CA ASP A 82 -5.41 -12.27 -6.49
C ASP A 82 -4.65 -11.46 -5.44
N ALA A 83 -3.39 -11.75 -5.19
CA ALA A 83 -2.58 -10.97 -4.25
C ALA A 83 -2.40 -9.53 -4.73
N ILE A 84 -2.13 -9.32 -6.02
CA ILE A 84 -2.00 -7.96 -6.54
C ILE A 84 -3.36 -7.26 -6.57
N ALA A 85 -4.43 -7.97 -6.93
CA ALA A 85 -5.76 -7.39 -6.94
C ALA A 85 -6.18 -6.90 -5.55
N VAL A 86 -5.93 -7.70 -4.53
CA VAL A 86 -6.21 -7.35 -3.14
C VAL A 86 -5.35 -6.16 -2.71
N SER A 87 -4.07 -6.14 -3.08
CA SER A 87 -3.17 -5.05 -2.73
C SER A 87 -3.64 -3.73 -3.35
N ILE A 88 -4.01 -3.74 -4.63
CA ILE A 88 -4.51 -2.54 -5.31
C ILE A 88 -5.79 -2.04 -4.62
N ALA A 89 -6.69 -2.95 -4.25
CA ALA A 89 -7.93 -2.58 -3.58
C ALA A 89 -7.68 -1.93 -2.21
N VAL A 90 -6.82 -2.53 -1.40
CA VAL A 90 -6.49 -2.00 -0.06
C VAL A 90 -5.82 -0.64 -0.18
N LEU A 91 -4.81 -0.52 -1.05
CA LEU A 91 -4.09 0.73 -1.21
C LEU A 91 -4.97 1.83 -1.83
N GLY A 92 -5.78 1.47 -2.81
CA GLY A 92 -6.69 2.42 -3.45
C GLY A 92 -7.74 2.96 -2.50
N ASP A 93 -8.18 2.12 -1.57
CA ASP A 93 -9.22 2.50 -0.62
C ASP A 93 -8.66 3.29 0.57
N ARG A 94 -7.46 2.99 1.03
CA ARG A 94 -7.00 3.47 2.33
C ARG A 94 -5.72 4.29 2.32
N LEU A 95 -4.89 4.23 1.27
CA LEU A 95 -3.54 4.81 1.36
C LEU A 95 -3.58 6.30 1.68
N LEU A 96 -4.32 7.09 0.91
CA LEU A 96 -4.34 8.54 1.11
C LEU A 96 -4.92 8.91 2.47
N ALA A 97 -6.03 8.28 2.85
CA ALA A 97 -6.67 8.58 4.13
C ALA A 97 -5.76 8.23 5.30
N ASP A 98 -5.13 7.06 5.26
CA ASP A 98 -4.27 6.61 6.35
C ASP A 98 -2.97 7.40 6.44
N LEU A 99 -2.52 7.99 5.34
CA LEU A 99 -1.36 8.89 5.34
C LEU A 99 -1.73 10.34 5.67
N GLY A 100 -3.01 10.65 5.83
CA GLY A 100 -3.45 12.00 6.11
C GLY A 100 -3.35 12.94 4.92
N LEU A 101 -3.42 12.40 3.70
CA LEU A 101 -3.33 13.19 2.47
C LEU A 101 -4.71 13.47 1.91
N ASP A 102 -4.87 14.67 1.33
CA ASP A 102 -6.15 15.06 0.73
C ASP A 102 -6.44 14.20 -0.50
N GLU A 103 -7.56 13.48 -0.46
CA GLU A 103 -7.86 12.55 -1.53
C GLU A 103 -8.10 13.24 -2.88
N SER A 104 -8.78 14.38 -2.87
CA SER A 104 -9.04 15.06 -4.14
C SER A 104 -7.76 15.57 -4.80
N THR A 105 -6.80 16.02 -3.99
CA THR A 105 -5.53 16.52 -4.49
C THR A 105 -4.63 15.40 -5.00
N PHE A 106 -4.56 14.28 -4.27
CA PHE A 106 -3.59 13.23 -4.54
C PHE A 106 -4.16 12.02 -5.28
N ARG A 107 -5.45 11.99 -5.57
CA ARG A 107 -6.05 10.85 -6.26
C ARG A 107 -5.43 10.57 -7.63
N PRO A 108 -5.15 11.57 -8.48
CA PRO A 108 -4.49 11.27 -9.76
C PRO A 108 -3.11 10.64 -9.57
N ALA A 109 -2.35 11.12 -8.59
CA ALA A 109 -1.04 10.54 -8.28
C ALA A 109 -1.20 9.10 -7.78
N LEU A 110 -2.17 8.85 -6.91
CA LEU A 110 -2.44 7.51 -6.42
C LEU A 110 -2.77 6.55 -7.57
N HIS A 111 -3.64 6.94 -8.49
CA HIS A 111 -3.98 6.10 -9.63
C HIS A 111 -2.77 5.76 -10.48
N ALA A 112 -1.90 6.75 -10.71
CA ALA A 112 -0.66 6.53 -11.46
C ALA A 112 0.25 5.53 -10.75
N LEU A 113 0.37 5.67 -9.41
CA LEU A 113 1.22 4.75 -8.63
C LEU A 113 0.65 3.35 -8.59
N LEU A 114 -0.66 3.19 -8.42
CA LEU A 114 -1.28 1.87 -8.41
C LEU A 114 -1.11 1.16 -9.75
N GLY A 115 -1.22 1.90 -10.85
CA GLY A 115 -0.94 1.36 -12.18
C GLY A 115 0.50 0.90 -12.30
N ALA A 116 1.44 1.66 -11.74
CA ALA A 116 2.86 1.31 -11.76
C ALA A 116 3.15 0.09 -10.88
N VAL A 117 2.51 -0.01 -9.71
CA VAL A 117 2.63 -1.20 -8.85
C VAL A 117 2.17 -2.43 -9.62
N ALA A 118 1.01 -2.37 -10.25
CA ALA A 118 0.47 -3.49 -11.02
C ALA A 118 1.39 -3.87 -12.18
N ALA A 119 1.92 -2.89 -12.90
CA ALA A 119 2.84 -3.15 -14.02
C ALA A 119 4.15 -3.77 -13.56
N GLY A 120 4.72 -3.27 -12.45
CA GLY A 120 5.93 -3.85 -11.87
C GLY A 120 5.73 -5.29 -11.42
N TYR A 121 4.59 -5.56 -10.80
CA TYR A 121 4.21 -6.90 -10.40
C TYR A 121 4.12 -7.83 -11.63
N ALA A 122 3.42 -7.41 -12.65
CA ALA A 122 3.23 -8.21 -13.87
C ALA A 122 4.57 -8.53 -14.54
N ARG A 123 5.45 -7.54 -14.65
CA ARG A 123 6.77 -7.74 -15.25
C ARG A 123 7.61 -8.71 -14.44
N ALA A 124 7.63 -8.57 -13.13
CA ALA A 124 8.40 -9.45 -12.26
C ALA A 124 7.86 -10.88 -12.29
N LEU A 125 6.55 -11.03 -12.35
CA LEU A 125 5.90 -12.34 -12.43
C LEU A 125 6.26 -13.03 -13.75
N ALA A 126 6.25 -12.28 -14.85
CA ALA A 126 6.58 -12.82 -16.16
C ALA A 126 8.06 -13.20 -16.29
N ALA A 127 8.93 -12.56 -15.52
CA ALA A 127 10.36 -12.80 -15.56
C ALA A 127 10.81 -14.01 -14.73
N ARG A 128 9.89 -14.65 -14.02
CA ARG A 128 10.23 -15.79 -13.16
C ARG A 128 10.56 -17.03 -13.95
#